data_0f28b1b71e668186d61957ec968e42f3
#
_entry.id   0f28b1b71e668186d61957ec968e42f3
#
_cell.length_a   1.000
_cell.length_b   1.000
_cell.length_c   1.000
_cell.angle_alpha   90.00
_cell.angle_beta   90.00
_cell.angle_gamma   90.00
#
_symmetry.space_group_name_H-M   'P 1'
#
loop_
_entity.id
_entity.type
_entity.pdbx_description
1 polymer ?
#
loop_
_entity_poly.entity_id
_entity_poly.type
_entity_poly.pdbx_seq_one_letter_code
_entity_poly.pdbx_strand_id
1 'polypeptide(L)'
;MSQAPADLHSLVQEYLHELHVLRQLSPHTLKAYRMDLGELQALAAEDAVDLLKVSNAHVRRWAGRLHSKGKSSRTIARALSAWRGWYDWLTEKDARRDAQAGRVTANLVANPVDDVKAPKRLKSLPKALSVEQALSLVNQAVKEAEEKKDLETLRDAAIIDLLYSSGLRLSELLGIDVMQSKDRQQESAGWLDWDAAEVTVLGKGGKRRSVPIGGPAMQSLKAWRTVRDQLEQADVSMALFISATGMRLSPRTVQARLRTLAMRAGLPTHVHPHMMRHSFASHVLQSSQDLRAVQEMLGHASIASTQIYTSLDFQHLAQAYDKAHPRAKAGKA
;
A
#
# COMPACT_ATOMS: atom_id res chain seq x y z
N MET A 1 37.44 -8.48 -31.74
CA MET A 1 36.22 -9.30 -31.57
C MET A 1 35.10 -8.36 -31.12
N SER A 2 34.20 -8.01 -32.04
CA SER A 2 33.06 -7.14 -31.75
C SER A 2 32.06 -7.92 -30.85
N GLN A 3 31.93 -7.51 -29.61
CA GLN A 3 30.84 -8.04 -28.75
C GLN A 3 29.50 -7.61 -29.37
N ALA A 4 28.62 -8.58 -29.61
CA ALA A 4 27.25 -8.32 -30.02
C ALA A 4 26.60 -7.29 -29.08
N PRO A 5 25.78 -6.36 -29.59
CA PRO A 5 25.07 -5.40 -28.72
C PRO A 5 24.28 -6.18 -27.69
N ALA A 6 24.46 -5.87 -26.40
CA ALA A 6 23.74 -6.49 -25.34
C ALA A 6 22.24 -6.34 -25.64
N ASP A 7 21.51 -7.46 -25.61
CA ASP A 7 20.08 -7.45 -25.84
C ASP A 7 19.43 -6.44 -24.87
N LEU A 8 18.73 -5.45 -25.40
CA LEU A 8 18.06 -4.39 -24.61
C LEU A 8 17.15 -4.98 -23.55
N HIS A 9 16.56 -6.14 -23.80
CA HIS A 9 15.79 -6.88 -22.81
C HIS A 9 16.67 -7.32 -21.62
N SER A 10 17.87 -7.80 -21.90
CA SER A 10 18.86 -8.17 -20.87
C SER A 10 19.28 -6.97 -20.02
N LEU A 11 19.47 -5.79 -20.60
CA LEU A 11 19.81 -4.56 -19.86
C LEU A 11 18.68 -4.12 -18.92
N VAL A 12 17.43 -4.25 -19.34
CA VAL A 12 16.28 -3.95 -18.47
C VAL A 12 16.20 -4.93 -17.28
N GLN A 13 16.47 -6.22 -17.52
CA GLN A 13 16.49 -7.20 -16.43
C GLN A 13 17.62 -6.95 -15.44
N GLU A 14 18.80 -6.58 -15.94
CA GLU A 14 19.96 -6.23 -15.12
C GLU A 14 19.68 -5.00 -14.24
N TYR A 15 19.10 -3.95 -14.81
CA TYR A 15 18.68 -2.77 -14.05
C TYR A 15 17.67 -3.10 -12.97
N LEU A 16 16.63 -3.90 -13.27
CA LEU A 16 15.62 -4.31 -12.30
C LEU A 16 16.23 -5.18 -11.19
N HIS A 17 17.21 -6.02 -11.52
CA HIS A 17 17.96 -6.81 -10.54
C HIS A 17 18.77 -5.90 -9.61
N GLU A 18 19.50 -4.93 -10.15
CA GLU A 18 20.27 -3.97 -9.37
C GLU A 18 19.37 -3.14 -8.44
N LEU A 19 18.20 -2.69 -8.91
CA LEU A 19 17.22 -2.01 -8.07
C LEU A 19 16.72 -2.88 -6.93
N HIS A 20 16.58 -4.18 -7.17
CA HIS A 20 16.19 -5.13 -6.12
C HIS A 20 17.27 -5.30 -5.07
N VAL A 21 18.51 -5.54 -5.50
CA VAL A 21 19.64 -5.88 -4.62
C VAL A 21 20.17 -4.65 -3.88
N LEU A 22 20.45 -3.55 -4.62
CA LEU A 22 21.11 -2.37 -4.03
C LEU A 22 20.13 -1.38 -3.39
N ARG A 23 18.97 -1.16 -4.00
CA ARG A 23 17.98 -0.21 -3.50
C ARG A 23 16.84 -0.86 -2.71
N GLN A 24 16.83 -2.17 -2.59
CA GLN A 24 15.84 -2.97 -1.85
C GLN A 24 14.38 -2.53 -2.15
N LEU A 25 14.09 -2.23 -3.41
CA LEU A 25 12.76 -1.83 -3.81
C LEU A 25 11.76 -2.97 -3.62
N SER A 26 10.55 -2.62 -3.20
CA SER A 26 9.50 -3.61 -2.97
C SER A 26 9.16 -4.38 -4.26
N PRO A 27 8.75 -5.66 -4.16
CA PRO A 27 8.31 -6.45 -5.32
C PRO A 27 7.22 -5.76 -6.16
N HIS A 28 6.33 -5.01 -5.50
CA HIS A 28 5.29 -4.24 -6.19
C HIS A 28 5.86 -3.08 -7.01
N THR A 29 6.89 -2.39 -6.49
CA THR A 29 7.56 -1.31 -7.22
C THR A 29 8.32 -1.87 -8.43
N LEU A 30 9.04 -2.98 -8.24
CA LEU A 30 9.77 -3.66 -9.32
C LEU A 30 8.82 -4.16 -10.42
N LYS A 31 7.67 -4.73 -10.05
CA LYS A 31 6.63 -5.14 -11.01
C LYS A 31 6.10 -3.94 -11.79
N ALA A 32 5.84 -2.82 -11.12
CA ALA A 32 5.37 -1.60 -11.77
C ALA A 32 6.43 -1.03 -12.73
N TYR A 33 7.70 -0.97 -12.32
CA TYR A 33 8.81 -0.50 -13.16
C TYR A 33 9.04 -1.40 -14.37
N ARG A 34 8.94 -2.74 -14.20
CA ARG A 34 8.99 -3.68 -15.33
C ARG A 34 7.92 -3.39 -16.37
N MET A 35 6.69 -3.12 -15.94
CA MET A 35 5.59 -2.75 -16.85
C MET A 35 5.86 -1.40 -17.53
N ASP A 36 6.35 -0.41 -16.79
CA ASP A 36 6.62 0.93 -17.32
C ASP A 36 7.78 0.90 -18.34
N LEU A 37 8.83 0.09 -18.10
CA LEU A 37 9.94 -0.11 -19.04
C LEU A 37 9.50 -0.92 -20.27
N GLY A 38 8.63 -1.91 -20.10
CA GLY A 38 8.01 -2.62 -21.23
C GLY A 38 7.18 -1.68 -22.11
N GLU A 39 6.48 -0.72 -21.51
CA GLU A 39 5.73 0.32 -22.25
C GLU A 39 6.67 1.26 -23.02
N LEU A 40 7.84 1.61 -22.45
CA LEU A 40 8.88 2.36 -23.14
C LEU A 40 9.40 1.61 -24.39
N GLN A 41 9.70 0.31 -24.25
CA GLN A 41 10.14 -0.53 -25.35
C GLN A 41 9.08 -0.61 -26.47
N ALA A 42 7.82 -0.78 -26.11
CA ALA A 42 6.71 -0.82 -27.06
C ALA A 42 6.56 0.50 -27.83
N LEU A 43 6.64 1.63 -27.14
CA LEU A 43 6.55 2.97 -27.78
C LEU A 43 7.73 3.24 -28.72
N ALA A 44 8.93 2.82 -28.34
CA ALA A 44 10.10 2.95 -29.19
C ALA A 44 10.01 2.07 -30.44
N ALA A 45 9.50 0.84 -30.29
CA ALA A 45 9.26 -0.08 -31.41
C ALA A 45 8.16 0.45 -32.34
N GLU A 46 7.05 0.98 -31.82
CA GLU A 46 5.95 1.62 -32.61
C GLU A 46 6.51 2.77 -33.49
N ASP A 47 7.44 3.55 -32.98
CA ASP A 47 8.03 4.68 -33.72
C ASP A 47 9.32 4.30 -34.48
N ALA A 48 9.73 3.03 -34.49
CA ALA A 48 10.99 2.52 -35.07
C ALA A 48 12.23 3.28 -34.58
N VAL A 49 12.25 3.66 -33.30
CA VAL A 49 13.34 4.38 -32.63
C VAL A 49 14.16 3.43 -31.78
N ASP A 50 15.49 3.42 -31.99
CA ASP A 50 16.42 2.73 -31.10
C ASP A 50 16.38 3.37 -29.69
N LEU A 51 16.25 2.56 -28.66
CA LEU A 51 16.18 3.04 -27.26
C LEU A 51 17.43 3.85 -26.83
N LEU A 52 18.58 3.59 -27.42
CA LEU A 52 19.79 4.38 -27.19
C LEU A 52 19.82 5.72 -27.95
N LYS A 53 18.91 5.90 -28.92
CA LYS A 53 18.78 7.13 -29.74
C LYS A 53 17.51 7.92 -29.40
N VAL A 54 16.85 7.58 -28.30
CA VAL A 54 15.67 8.31 -27.85
C VAL A 54 16.05 9.74 -27.48
N SER A 55 15.27 10.70 -27.98
CA SER A 55 15.43 12.12 -27.67
C SER A 55 14.34 12.59 -26.68
N ASN A 56 14.54 13.76 -26.08
CA ASN A 56 13.55 14.41 -25.24
C ASN A 56 12.22 14.64 -25.97
N ALA A 57 12.27 14.94 -27.27
CA ALA A 57 11.07 15.10 -28.11
C ALA A 57 10.24 13.79 -28.22
N HIS A 58 10.92 12.63 -28.34
CA HIS A 58 10.27 11.33 -28.31
C HIS A 58 9.55 11.10 -26.99
N VAL A 59 10.23 11.33 -25.86
CA VAL A 59 9.65 11.12 -24.51
C VAL A 59 8.44 12.01 -24.28
N ARG A 60 8.51 13.31 -24.67
CA ARG A 60 7.36 14.23 -24.57
C ARG A 60 6.17 13.75 -25.40
N ARG A 61 6.41 13.31 -26.63
CA ARG A 61 5.35 12.77 -27.50
C ARG A 61 4.74 11.51 -26.90
N TRP A 62 5.54 10.60 -26.37
CA TRP A 62 5.06 9.37 -25.74
C TRP A 62 4.28 9.65 -24.45
N ALA A 63 4.71 10.59 -23.63
CA ALA A 63 3.94 11.02 -22.46
C ALA A 63 2.57 11.59 -22.87
N GLY A 64 2.51 12.38 -23.95
CA GLY A 64 1.27 12.86 -24.54
C GLY A 64 0.38 11.72 -25.07
N ARG A 65 0.97 10.73 -25.77
CA ARG A 65 0.26 9.53 -26.28
C ARG A 65 -0.32 8.70 -25.14
N LEU A 66 0.43 8.51 -24.04
CA LEU A 66 -0.08 7.82 -22.86
C LEU A 66 -1.27 8.57 -22.23
N HIS A 67 -1.21 9.89 -22.20
CA HIS A 67 -2.31 10.72 -21.71
C HIS A 67 -3.55 10.60 -22.57
N SER A 68 -3.42 10.66 -23.89
CA SER A 68 -4.53 10.49 -24.85
C SER A 68 -5.14 9.07 -24.81
N LYS A 69 -4.33 8.04 -24.48
CA LYS A 69 -4.79 6.67 -24.21
C LYS A 69 -5.48 6.53 -22.83
N GLY A 70 -5.74 7.63 -22.10
CA GLY A 70 -6.46 7.64 -20.82
C GLY A 70 -5.63 7.24 -19.59
N LYS A 71 -4.30 7.14 -19.69
CA LYS A 71 -3.45 6.89 -18.52
C LYS A 71 -3.49 8.07 -17.56
N SER A 72 -3.62 7.79 -16.29
CA SER A 72 -3.64 8.83 -15.25
C SER A 72 -2.30 9.57 -15.17
N SER A 73 -2.32 10.86 -14.80
CA SER A 73 -1.10 11.66 -14.56
C SER A 73 -0.15 10.99 -13.57
N ARG A 74 -0.67 10.26 -12.55
CA ARG A 74 0.12 9.48 -11.60
C ARG A 74 0.85 8.31 -12.28
N THR A 75 0.17 7.60 -13.17
CA THR A 75 0.75 6.49 -13.94
C THR A 75 1.86 7.01 -14.84
N ILE A 76 1.61 8.11 -15.56
CA ILE A 76 2.61 8.74 -16.43
C ILE A 76 3.80 9.24 -15.62
N ALA A 77 3.58 9.87 -14.47
CA ALA A 77 4.67 10.33 -13.59
C ALA A 77 5.54 9.16 -13.11
N ARG A 78 4.94 8.01 -12.77
CA ARG A 78 5.68 6.80 -12.39
C ARG A 78 6.48 6.25 -13.56
N ALA A 79 5.87 6.16 -14.75
CA ALA A 79 6.55 5.69 -15.96
C ALA A 79 7.77 6.57 -16.28
N LEU A 80 7.60 7.90 -16.26
CA LEU A 80 8.71 8.84 -16.44
C LEU A 80 9.81 8.68 -15.38
N SER A 81 9.45 8.39 -14.12
CA SER A 81 10.42 8.08 -13.06
C SER A 81 11.19 6.78 -13.35
N ALA A 82 10.51 5.72 -13.80
CA ALA A 82 11.14 4.46 -14.15
C ALA A 82 12.08 4.62 -15.37
N TRP A 83 11.61 5.34 -16.40
CA TRP A 83 12.42 5.62 -17.59
C TRP A 83 13.65 6.47 -17.29
N ARG A 84 13.47 7.53 -16.47
CA ARG A 84 14.61 8.39 -16.05
C ARG A 84 15.66 7.57 -15.32
N GLY A 85 15.24 6.79 -14.31
CA GLY A 85 16.16 5.97 -13.55
C GLY A 85 16.88 4.92 -14.40
N TRP A 86 16.24 4.38 -15.45
CA TRP A 86 16.88 3.44 -16.38
C TRP A 86 17.92 4.14 -17.26
N TYR A 87 17.63 5.34 -17.80
CA TYR A 87 18.59 6.11 -18.61
C TYR A 87 19.74 6.64 -17.76
N ASP A 88 19.53 7.06 -16.51
CA ASP A 88 20.60 7.41 -15.57
C ASP A 88 21.54 6.22 -15.35
N TRP A 89 20.96 5.04 -15.10
CA TRP A 89 21.72 3.81 -14.90
C TRP A 89 22.51 3.40 -16.15
N LEU A 90 21.94 3.54 -17.35
CA LEU A 90 22.66 3.29 -18.61
C LEU A 90 23.84 4.23 -18.77
N THR A 91 23.65 5.51 -18.53
CA THR A 91 24.73 6.53 -18.61
C THR A 91 25.86 6.22 -17.63
N GLU A 92 25.53 5.87 -16.39
CA GLU A 92 26.53 5.48 -15.40
C GLU A 92 27.26 4.18 -15.79
N LYS A 93 26.55 3.21 -16.34
CA LYS A 93 27.13 1.94 -16.78
C LYS A 93 28.09 2.13 -17.96
N ASP A 94 27.70 2.93 -18.93
CA ASP A 94 28.54 3.26 -20.08
C ASP A 94 29.78 4.02 -19.63
N ALA A 95 29.66 5.00 -18.74
CA ALA A 95 30.81 5.73 -18.18
C ALA A 95 31.79 4.82 -17.43
N ARG A 96 31.29 3.84 -16.67
CA ARG A 96 32.13 2.84 -15.97
C ARG A 96 32.88 1.91 -16.97
N ARG A 97 32.20 1.47 -18.02
CA ARG A 97 32.76 0.64 -19.06
C ARG A 97 33.89 1.38 -19.84
N ASP A 98 33.63 2.64 -20.21
CA ASP A 98 34.55 3.48 -20.92
C ASP A 98 35.79 3.80 -20.07
N ALA A 99 35.58 4.09 -18.77
CA ALA A 99 36.71 4.29 -17.84
C ALA A 99 37.59 3.04 -17.70
N GLN A 100 36.99 1.84 -17.65
CA GLN A 100 37.76 0.57 -17.60
C GLN A 100 38.47 0.25 -18.91
N ALA A 101 37.94 0.70 -20.04
CA ALA A 101 38.49 0.48 -21.36
C ALA A 101 39.46 1.59 -21.83
N GLY A 102 39.66 2.64 -21.01
CA GLY A 102 40.48 3.80 -21.37
C GLY A 102 39.89 4.63 -22.52
N ARG A 103 38.58 4.57 -22.75
CA ARG A 103 37.87 5.28 -23.81
C ARG A 103 37.01 6.41 -23.23
N VAL A 104 36.97 7.54 -23.92
CA VAL A 104 36.09 8.69 -23.57
C VAL A 104 34.99 8.78 -24.62
N THR A 105 34.04 7.84 -24.58
CA THR A 105 32.87 7.87 -25.48
C THR A 105 31.61 7.43 -24.70
N ALA A 106 30.95 8.37 -24.03
CA ALA A 106 29.60 8.14 -23.57
C ALA A 106 28.66 8.18 -24.76
N ASN A 107 28.02 7.07 -25.12
CA ASN A 107 27.03 7.00 -26.20
C ASN A 107 25.74 7.75 -25.86
N LEU A 108 25.47 8.00 -24.57
CA LEU A 108 24.36 8.81 -24.05
C LEU A 108 24.93 10.10 -23.42
N VAL A 109 24.79 11.21 -24.13
CA VAL A 109 25.30 12.52 -23.67
C VAL A 109 24.38 13.16 -22.60
N ALA A 110 23.10 12.81 -22.57
CA ALA A 110 22.12 13.31 -21.60
C ALA A 110 20.94 12.35 -21.46
N ASN A 111 20.30 12.33 -20.31
CA ASN A 111 19.10 11.56 -20.09
C ASN A 111 17.92 12.16 -20.88
N PRO A 112 17.30 11.43 -21.84
CA PRO A 112 16.22 11.98 -22.67
C PRO A 112 14.94 12.28 -21.89
N VAL A 113 14.83 11.83 -20.64
CA VAL A 113 13.66 12.01 -19.78
C VAL A 113 13.78 13.27 -18.90
N ASP A 114 14.96 13.90 -18.89
CA ASP A 114 15.16 15.11 -18.10
C ASP A 114 14.23 16.23 -18.60
N ASP A 115 13.72 17.01 -17.63
CA ASP A 115 12.75 18.09 -17.86
C ASP A 115 11.39 17.68 -18.43
N VAL A 116 11.14 16.38 -18.68
CA VAL A 116 9.82 15.91 -19.05
C VAL A 116 8.97 15.70 -17.80
N LYS A 117 7.87 16.45 -17.74
CA LYS A 117 6.91 16.40 -16.63
C LYS A 117 5.63 15.68 -17.06
N ALA A 118 5.07 14.90 -16.16
CA ALA A 118 3.73 14.36 -16.37
C ALA A 118 2.69 15.50 -16.44
N PRO A 119 1.57 15.30 -17.14
CA PRO A 119 0.47 16.25 -17.15
C PRO A 119 0.05 16.65 -15.73
N LYS A 120 -0.24 17.94 -15.51
CA LYS A 120 -0.67 18.42 -14.20
C LYS A 120 -1.91 17.66 -13.75
N ARG A 121 -1.86 17.15 -12.53
CA ARG A 121 -3.01 16.56 -11.88
C ARG A 121 -3.86 17.69 -11.29
N LEU A 122 -5.15 17.71 -11.57
CA LEU A 122 -6.11 18.40 -10.71
C LEU A 122 -6.00 17.73 -9.33
N LYS A 123 -5.48 18.46 -8.35
CA LYS A 123 -5.43 17.96 -6.96
C LYS A 123 -6.85 17.87 -6.44
N SER A 124 -7.50 16.71 -6.62
CA SER A 124 -8.63 16.39 -5.76
C SER A 124 -8.05 16.17 -4.36
N LEU A 125 -8.43 17.00 -3.42
CA LEU A 125 -8.16 16.70 -2.01
C LEU A 125 -8.72 15.31 -1.73
N PRO A 126 -7.97 14.40 -1.10
CA PRO A 126 -8.51 13.13 -0.64
C PRO A 126 -9.63 13.47 0.34
N LYS A 127 -10.87 13.21 -0.05
CA LYS A 127 -12.02 13.45 0.81
C LYS A 127 -12.03 12.35 1.86
N ALA A 128 -11.70 12.68 3.10
CA ALA A 128 -12.03 11.84 4.24
C ALA A 128 -13.57 11.70 4.30
N LEU A 129 -14.07 10.57 4.76
CA LEU A 129 -15.47 10.47 5.15
C LEU A 129 -15.69 11.37 6.37
N SER A 130 -16.88 11.96 6.52
CA SER A 130 -17.25 12.55 7.79
C SER A 130 -17.41 11.45 8.86
N VAL A 131 -17.48 11.84 10.13
CA VAL A 131 -17.69 10.88 11.23
C VAL A 131 -18.98 10.09 11.00
N GLU A 132 -20.07 10.76 10.63
CA GLU A 132 -21.37 10.16 10.36
C GLU A 132 -21.30 9.18 9.20
N GLN A 133 -20.60 9.53 8.11
CA GLN A 133 -20.42 8.66 6.95
C GLN A 133 -19.60 7.41 7.30
N ALA A 134 -18.54 7.57 8.07
CA ALA A 134 -17.70 6.46 8.51
C ALA A 134 -18.47 5.51 9.43
N LEU A 135 -19.23 6.07 10.39
CA LEU A 135 -20.09 5.29 11.28
C LEU A 135 -21.25 4.63 10.54
N SER A 136 -21.88 5.30 9.57
CA SER A 136 -22.92 4.70 8.73
C SER A 136 -22.40 3.46 7.99
N LEU A 137 -21.19 3.53 7.44
CA LEU A 137 -20.56 2.38 6.77
C LEU A 137 -20.30 1.22 7.73
N VAL A 138 -19.70 1.49 8.88
CA VAL A 138 -19.42 0.48 9.90
C VAL A 138 -20.70 -0.15 10.42
N ASN A 139 -21.69 0.66 10.77
CA ASN A 139 -22.98 0.20 11.28
C ASN A 139 -23.75 -0.64 10.24
N GLN A 140 -23.67 -0.27 8.94
CA GLN A 140 -24.26 -1.10 7.88
C GLN A 140 -23.60 -2.48 7.81
N ALA A 141 -22.28 -2.56 7.92
CA ALA A 141 -21.56 -3.83 7.91
C ALA A 141 -21.92 -4.70 9.13
N VAL A 142 -21.97 -4.10 10.32
CA VAL A 142 -22.36 -4.78 11.57
C VAL A 142 -23.80 -5.27 11.49
N LYS A 143 -24.74 -4.42 11.04
CA LYS A 143 -26.14 -4.78 10.85
C LYS A 143 -26.31 -6.00 9.92
N GLU A 144 -25.64 -5.99 8.76
CA GLU A 144 -25.69 -7.13 7.84
C GLU A 144 -25.12 -8.41 8.48
N ALA A 145 -24.08 -8.29 9.30
CA ALA A 145 -23.49 -9.41 10.03
C ALA A 145 -24.46 -9.98 11.11
N GLU A 146 -25.18 -9.12 11.83
CA GLU A 146 -26.16 -9.51 12.82
C GLU A 146 -27.40 -10.19 12.20
N GLU A 147 -27.85 -9.67 11.05
CA GLU A 147 -29.01 -10.19 10.33
C GLU A 147 -28.73 -11.55 9.66
N LYS A 148 -27.59 -11.68 8.98
CA LYS A 148 -27.28 -12.86 8.17
C LYS A 148 -26.48 -13.92 8.90
N LYS A 149 -25.59 -13.50 9.79
CA LYS A 149 -24.71 -14.36 10.57
C LYS A 149 -23.89 -15.35 9.71
N ASP A 150 -23.66 -15.00 8.45
CA ASP A 150 -22.85 -15.81 7.53
C ASP A 150 -21.37 -15.42 7.59
N LEU A 151 -20.52 -16.30 7.06
CA LEU A 151 -19.09 -16.14 7.03
C LEU A 151 -18.64 -14.81 6.41
N GLU A 152 -19.26 -14.40 5.31
CA GLU A 152 -18.82 -13.24 4.56
C GLU A 152 -19.17 -11.94 5.29
N THR A 153 -20.40 -11.84 5.84
CA THR A 153 -20.84 -10.62 6.51
C THR A 153 -20.15 -10.41 7.84
N LEU A 154 -19.90 -11.48 8.62
CA LEU A 154 -19.13 -11.40 9.87
C LEU A 154 -17.67 -10.99 9.61
N ARG A 155 -17.06 -11.56 8.58
CA ARG A 155 -15.71 -11.19 8.15
C ARG A 155 -15.63 -9.75 7.69
N ASP A 156 -16.58 -9.32 6.86
CA ASP A 156 -16.59 -7.99 6.28
C ASP A 156 -16.83 -6.92 7.36
N ALA A 157 -17.70 -7.19 8.35
CA ALA A 157 -17.89 -6.32 9.51
C ALA A 157 -16.58 -6.17 10.30
N ALA A 158 -15.89 -7.27 10.60
CA ALA A 158 -14.61 -7.26 11.30
C ALA A 158 -13.52 -6.49 10.52
N ILE A 159 -13.45 -6.66 9.19
CA ILE A 159 -12.52 -5.94 8.33
C ILE A 159 -12.78 -4.42 8.37
N ILE A 160 -14.04 -4.00 8.20
CA ILE A 160 -14.37 -2.58 8.09
C ILE A 160 -14.23 -1.89 9.43
N ASP A 161 -14.64 -2.54 10.50
CA ASP A 161 -14.50 -2.04 11.85
C ASP A 161 -13.02 -1.88 12.22
N LEU A 162 -12.20 -2.88 11.93
CA LEU A 162 -10.75 -2.81 12.18
C LEU A 162 -10.06 -1.74 11.33
N LEU A 163 -10.39 -1.60 10.04
CA LEU A 163 -9.84 -0.55 9.18
C LEU A 163 -10.13 0.85 9.73
N TYR A 164 -11.35 1.08 10.21
CA TYR A 164 -11.73 2.37 10.78
C TYR A 164 -11.17 2.58 12.18
N SER A 165 -11.11 1.53 13.00
CA SER A 165 -10.64 1.59 14.38
C SER A 165 -9.11 1.80 14.48
N SER A 166 -8.32 1.22 13.57
CA SER A 166 -6.86 1.19 13.68
C SER A 166 -6.12 1.92 12.56
N GLY A 167 -6.84 2.39 11.54
CA GLY A 167 -6.25 3.11 10.42
C GLY A 167 -5.19 2.35 9.64
N LEU A 168 -5.24 1.02 9.60
CA LEU A 168 -4.29 0.16 8.92
C LEU A 168 -4.27 0.39 7.40
N ARG A 169 -3.11 0.15 6.78
CA ARG A 169 -3.05 -0.02 5.32
C ARG A 169 -3.68 -1.35 4.93
N LEU A 170 -4.26 -1.44 3.74
CA LEU A 170 -4.87 -2.69 3.27
C LEU A 170 -3.89 -3.88 3.28
N SER A 171 -2.62 -3.64 2.91
CA SER A 171 -1.59 -4.68 2.96
C SER A 171 -1.24 -5.11 4.39
N GLU A 172 -1.27 -4.18 5.34
CA GLU A 172 -1.07 -4.46 6.76
C GLU A 172 -2.23 -5.31 7.29
N LEU A 173 -3.48 -4.90 7.04
CA LEU A 173 -4.68 -5.66 7.40
C LEU A 173 -4.64 -7.09 6.89
N LEU A 174 -4.33 -7.26 5.60
CA LEU A 174 -4.27 -8.58 4.96
C LEU A 174 -3.07 -9.42 5.42
N GLY A 175 -2.04 -8.78 5.97
CA GLY A 175 -0.87 -9.46 6.54
C GLY A 175 -1.06 -9.93 7.97
N ILE A 176 -2.21 -9.67 8.61
CA ILE A 176 -2.46 -10.07 9.99
C ILE A 176 -2.71 -11.57 10.07
N ASP A 177 -2.05 -12.21 11.02
CA ASP A 177 -2.27 -13.58 11.43
C ASP A 177 -3.07 -13.63 12.76
N VAL A 178 -3.71 -14.75 13.02
CA VAL A 178 -4.52 -14.94 14.25
C VAL A 178 -3.67 -14.81 15.51
N MET A 179 -2.42 -15.25 15.43
CA MET A 179 -1.42 -15.14 16.49
C MET A 179 -0.04 -14.94 15.87
N GLN A 180 0.92 -14.53 16.68
CA GLN A 180 2.30 -14.41 16.23
C GLN A 180 2.89 -15.80 15.94
N SER A 181 3.40 -16.01 14.73
CA SER A 181 4.22 -17.17 14.41
C SER A 181 5.60 -17.00 15.04
N LYS A 182 6.06 -18.04 15.74
CA LYS A 182 7.42 -18.12 16.31
C LYS A 182 8.40 -18.83 15.35
N ASP A 183 7.91 -19.33 14.23
CA ASP A 183 8.73 -20.01 13.23
C ASP A 183 9.53 -18.98 12.43
N ARG A 184 10.86 -19.12 12.44
CA ARG A 184 11.77 -18.24 11.66
C ARG A 184 11.56 -18.32 10.14
N GLN A 185 10.95 -19.40 9.64
CA GLN A 185 10.68 -19.58 8.22
C GLN A 185 9.35 -18.93 7.78
N GLN A 186 8.44 -18.67 8.74
CA GLN A 186 7.13 -18.07 8.49
C GLN A 186 6.83 -16.95 9.49
N GLU A 187 7.71 -15.95 9.54
CA GLU A 187 7.50 -14.83 10.43
C GLU A 187 6.25 -14.02 10.04
N SER A 188 5.35 -13.82 11.02
CA SER A 188 4.12 -13.06 10.82
C SER A 188 4.42 -11.60 10.45
N ALA A 189 3.84 -11.11 9.37
CA ALA A 189 3.87 -9.70 8.98
C ALA A 189 3.06 -8.81 9.94
N GLY A 190 2.13 -9.39 10.67
CA GLY A 190 1.34 -8.79 11.73
C GLY A 190 0.53 -9.84 12.45
N TRP A 191 0.08 -9.55 13.66
CA TRP A 191 -0.78 -10.42 14.45
C TRP A 191 -1.68 -9.62 15.37
N LEU A 192 -2.71 -10.29 15.89
CA LEU A 192 -3.63 -9.74 16.86
C LEU A 192 -3.26 -10.22 18.28
N ASP A 193 -3.13 -9.29 19.21
CA ASP A 193 -3.11 -9.58 20.62
C ASP A 193 -4.54 -9.41 21.16
N TRP A 194 -5.16 -10.55 21.47
CA TRP A 194 -6.57 -10.61 21.87
C TRP A 194 -6.80 -10.10 23.31
N ASP A 195 -5.80 -10.24 24.16
CA ASP A 195 -5.87 -9.87 25.58
C ASP A 195 -5.58 -8.36 25.74
N ALA A 196 -4.56 -7.87 25.06
CA ALA A 196 -4.21 -6.46 25.06
C ALA A 196 -5.14 -5.61 24.18
N ALA A 197 -5.99 -6.22 23.35
CA ALA A 197 -6.78 -5.56 22.33
C ALA A 197 -5.95 -4.68 21.38
N GLU A 198 -4.87 -5.27 20.84
CA GLU A 198 -3.90 -4.60 19.99
C GLU A 198 -3.66 -5.35 18.69
N VAL A 199 -3.33 -4.60 17.63
CA VAL A 199 -2.81 -5.18 16.40
C VAL A 199 -1.38 -4.72 16.18
N THR A 200 -0.45 -5.66 16.09
CA THR A 200 0.92 -5.40 15.68
C THR A 200 1.07 -5.62 14.19
N VAL A 201 1.68 -4.67 13.48
CA VAL A 201 1.90 -4.76 12.04
C VAL A 201 3.30 -4.32 11.64
N LEU A 202 3.79 -4.88 10.53
CA LEU A 202 5.05 -4.51 9.92
C LEU A 202 4.83 -3.34 8.95
N GLY A 203 5.35 -2.18 9.30
CA GLY A 203 5.27 -0.97 8.50
C GLY A 203 6.33 -0.91 7.38
N LYS A 204 6.32 0.19 6.63
CA LYS A 204 7.34 0.46 5.62
C LYS A 204 8.74 0.52 6.25
N GLY A 205 9.71 -0.16 5.63
CA GLY A 205 11.09 -0.22 6.14
C GLY A 205 11.32 -1.23 7.27
N GLY A 206 10.42 -2.23 7.42
CA GLY A 206 10.61 -3.31 8.38
C GLY A 206 10.36 -2.95 9.84
N LYS A 207 9.86 -1.75 10.13
CA LYS A 207 9.55 -1.32 11.50
C LYS A 207 8.19 -1.84 11.93
N ARG A 208 8.13 -2.49 13.09
CA ARG A 208 6.88 -2.92 13.72
C ARG A 208 6.25 -1.79 14.51
N ARG A 209 4.94 -1.77 14.57
CA ARG A 209 4.17 -0.92 15.48
C ARG A 209 2.92 -1.64 15.95
N SER A 210 2.50 -1.35 17.17
CA SER A 210 1.21 -1.77 17.73
C SER A 210 0.22 -0.62 17.67
N VAL A 211 -1.03 -0.95 17.38
CA VAL A 211 -2.14 0.01 17.34
C VAL A 211 -3.27 -0.54 18.18
N PRO A 212 -3.83 0.25 19.11
CA PRO A 212 -4.97 -0.18 19.92
C PRO A 212 -6.23 -0.39 19.06
N ILE A 213 -7.06 -1.32 19.49
CA ILE A 213 -8.34 -1.67 18.85
C ILE A 213 -9.47 -1.32 19.80
N GLY A 214 -10.43 -0.53 19.34
CA GLY A 214 -11.60 -0.18 20.14
C GLY A 214 -12.51 -1.37 20.44
N GLY A 215 -13.23 -1.31 21.57
CA GLY A 215 -14.11 -2.37 22.04
C GLY A 215 -15.08 -2.92 21.00
N PRO A 216 -15.83 -2.08 20.25
CA PRO A 216 -16.73 -2.55 19.19
C PRO A 216 -16.01 -3.32 18.08
N ALA A 217 -14.83 -2.87 17.65
CA ALA A 217 -14.04 -3.59 16.64
C ALA A 217 -13.52 -4.93 17.17
N MET A 218 -13.17 -5.02 18.46
CA MET A 218 -12.84 -6.29 19.10
C MET A 218 -14.03 -7.25 19.16
N GLN A 219 -15.27 -6.74 19.37
CA GLN A 219 -16.48 -7.56 19.30
C GLN A 219 -16.69 -8.14 17.90
N SER A 220 -16.60 -7.32 16.86
CA SER A 220 -16.68 -7.76 15.46
C SER A 220 -15.61 -8.80 15.13
N LEU A 221 -14.38 -8.62 15.62
CA LEU A 221 -13.28 -9.56 15.44
C LEU A 221 -13.50 -10.89 16.16
N LYS A 222 -14.04 -10.87 17.38
CA LYS A 222 -14.39 -12.08 18.14
C LYS A 222 -15.50 -12.87 17.45
N ALA A 223 -16.56 -12.18 16.98
CA ALA A 223 -17.63 -12.80 16.22
C ALA A 223 -17.10 -13.47 14.92
N TRP A 224 -16.24 -12.77 14.19
CA TRP A 224 -15.56 -13.35 13.03
C TRP A 224 -14.73 -14.58 13.39
N ARG A 225 -13.91 -14.49 14.45
CA ARG A 225 -13.04 -15.59 14.88
C ARG A 225 -13.82 -16.86 15.19
N THR A 226 -14.96 -16.74 15.88
CA THR A 226 -15.80 -17.90 16.20
C THR A 226 -16.21 -18.70 14.96
N VAL A 227 -16.61 -18.01 13.87
CA VAL A 227 -16.99 -18.66 12.62
C VAL A 227 -15.79 -19.12 11.82
N ARG A 228 -14.71 -18.31 11.81
CA ARG A 228 -13.46 -18.66 11.15
C ARG A 228 -12.89 -19.99 11.67
N ASP A 229 -12.83 -20.12 13.00
CA ASP A 229 -12.21 -21.30 13.64
C ASP A 229 -13.06 -22.58 13.48
N GLN A 230 -14.31 -22.48 13.01
CA GLN A 230 -15.15 -23.62 12.64
C GLN A 230 -14.93 -24.11 11.19
N LEU A 231 -14.18 -23.37 10.37
CA LEU A 231 -13.87 -23.80 9.01
C LEU A 231 -12.84 -24.91 9.04
N GLU A 232 -13.08 -26.00 8.32
CA GLU A 232 -12.13 -27.13 8.19
C GLU A 232 -10.74 -26.70 7.72
N GLN A 233 -10.66 -25.63 6.92
CA GLN A 233 -9.41 -25.10 6.39
C GLN A 233 -8.75 -24.06 7.32
N ALA A 234 -9.35 -23.72 8.45
CA ALA A 234 -8.82 -22.70 9.36
C ALA A 234 -7.47 -23.08 9.97
N ASP A 235 -7.29 -24.37 10.27
CA ASP A 235 -6.07 -24.89 10.87
C ASP A 235 -4.85 -24.82 9.95
N VAL A 236 -5.07 -24.78 8.62
CA VAL A 236 -4.00 -24.70 7.62
C VAL A 236 -3.53 -23.27 7.41
N SER A 237 -4.37 -22.27 7.70
CA SER A 237 -4.07 -20.86 7.45
C SER A 237 -3.89 -20.07 8.72
N MET A 238 -2.70 -19.50 8.92
CA MET A 238 -2.45 -18.53 10.01
C MET A 238 -3.16 -17.19 9.78
N ALA A 239 -3.62 -16.90 8.56
CA ALA A 239 -4.22 -15.63 8.22
C ALA A 239 -5.49 -15.34 9.03
N LEU A 240 -5.59 -14.13 9.61
CA LEU A 240 -6.80 -13.71 10.32
C LEU A 240 -8.01 -13.64 9.37
N PHE A 241 -7.85 -13.08 8.18
CA PHE A 241 -8.93 -12.92 7.21
C PHE A 241 -8.77 -13.88 6.04
N ILE A 242 -9.65 -14.85 5.96
CA ILE A 242 -9.67 -15.92 4.95
C ILE A 242 -10.98 -15.92 4.13
N SER A 243 -10.91 -16.54 2.96
CA SER A 243 -12.06 -16.87 2.14
C SER A 243 -12.75 -18.13 2.67
N ALA A 244 -13.90 -18.48 2.10
CA ALA A 244 -14.57 -19.75 2.39
C ALA A 244 -13.71 -20.98 2.04
N THR A 245 -12.68 -20.82 1.19
CA THR A 245 -11.71 -21.87 0.84
C THR A 245 -10.46 -21.87 1.71
N GLY A 246 -10.44 -21.13 2.84
CA GLY A 246 -9.30 -21.04 3.77
C GLY A 246 -8.13 -20.18 3.29
N MET A 247 -8.18 -19.64 2.08
CA MET A 247 -7.10 -18.82 1.54
C MET A 247 -7.13 -17.39 2.08
N ARG A 248 -5.96 -16.80 2.38
CA ARG A 248 -5.84 -15.38 2.74
C ARG A 248 -6.52 -14.50 1.71
N LEU A 249 -7.32 -13.54 2.16
CA LEU A 249 -8.07 -12.65 1.28
C LEU A 249 -7.16 -11.82 0.37
N SER A 250 -7.65 -11.59 -0.85
CA SER A 250 -6.99 -10.70 -1.80
C SER A 250 -7.34 -9.22 -1.54
N PRO A 251 -6.45 -8.26 -1.87
CA PRO A 251 -6.77 -6.84 -1.84
C PRO A 251 -8.00 -6.48 -2.68
N ARG A 252 -8.19 -7.16 -3.80
CA ARG A 252 -9.31 -6.95 -4.72
C ARG A 252 -10.64 -7.32 -4.09
N THR A 253 -10.68 -8.42 -3.33
CA THR A 253 -11.88 -8.88 -2.60
C THR A 253 -12.30 -7.83 -1.59
N VAL A 254 -11.38 -7.37 -0.72
CA VAL A 254 -11.71 -6.35 0.29
C VAL A 254 -12.18 -5.04 -0.35
N GLN A 255 -11.53 -4.59 -1.43
CA GLN A 255 -11.95 -3.38 -2.13
C GLN A 255 -13.35 -3.51 -2.75
N ALA A 256 -13.68 -4.67 -3.31
CA ALA A 256 -15.01 -4.93 -3.88
C ALA A 256 -16.09 -4.94 -2.79
N ARG A 257 -15.84 -5.63 -1.66
CA ARG A 257 -16.77 -5.70 -0.53
C ARG A 257 -16.99 -4.32 0.09
N LEU A 258 -15.93 -3.55 0.32
CA LEU A 258 -16.01 -2.19 0.85
C LEU A 258 -16.85 -1.27 -0.07
N ARG A 259 -16.69 -1.38 -1.39
CA ARG A 259 -17.49 -0.63 -2.36
C ARG A 259 -18.98 -1.00 -2.27
N THR A 260 -19.29 -2.29 -2.22
CA THR A 260 -20.66 -2.79 -2.12
C THR A 260 -21.33 -2.29 -0.84
N LEU A 261 -20.65 -2.38 0.31
CA LEU A 261 -21.17 -1.90 1.59
C LEU A 261 -21.35 -0.38 1.62
N ALA A 262 -20.42 0.38 1.02
CA ALA A 262 -20.58 1.84 0.91
C ALA A 262 -21.81 2.24 0.09
N MET A 263 -22.12 1.52 -0.99
CA MET A 263 -23.34 1.74 -1.76
C MET A 263 -24.59 1.41 -0.95
N ARG A 264 -24.59 0.32 -0.20
CA ARG A 264 -25.73 -0.07 0.66
C ARG A 264 -25.91 0.87 1.84
N ALA A 265 -24.82 1.45 2.36
CA ALA A 265 -24.88 2.51 3.38
C ALA A 265 -25.32 3.87 2.82
N GLY A 266 -25.66 3.97 1.53
CA GLY A 266 -26.10 5.22 0.89
C GLY A 266 -25.01 6.27 0.76
N LEU A 267 -23.72 5.89 0.76
CA LEU A 267 -22.62 6.83 0.67
C LEU A 267 -22.46 7.35 -0.77
N PRO A 268 -22.33 8.69 -0.96
CA PRO A 268 -22.31 9.30 -2.30
C PRO A 268 -20.97 9.16 -3.03
N THR A 269 -20.02 8.41 -2.47
CA THR A 269 -18.65 8.32 -2.97
C THR A 269 -18.13 6.89 -2.97
N HIS A 270 -17.18 6.61 -3.87
CA HIS A 270 -16.48 5.34 -3.87
C HIS A 270 -15.51 5.27 -2.70
N VAL A 271 -15.88 4.50 -1.68
CA VAL A 271 -15.04 4.27 -0.51
C VAL A 271 -13.95 3.25 -0.84
N HIS A 272 -12.75 3.50 -0.38
CA HIS A 272 -11.60 2.61 -0.51
C HIS A 272 -10.74 2.62 0.77
N PRO A 273 -9.89 1.60 1.01
CA PRO A 273 -9.17 1.46 2.28
C PRO A 273 -8.31 2.68 2.68
N HIS A 274 -7.71 3.37 1.72
CA HIS A 274 -6.96 4.59 2.02
C HIS A 274 -7.85 5.74 2.51
N MET A 275 -9.11 5.79 2.07
CA MET A 275 -10.08 6.77 2.56
C MET A 275 -10.45 6.46 4.01
N MET A 276 -10.67 5.18 4.37
CA MET A 276 -10.92 4.75 5.76
C MET A 276 -9.76 5.15 6.68
N ARG A 277 -8.53 4.88 6.27
CA ARG A 277 -7.32 5.29 7.01
C ARG A 277 -7.21 6.82 7.13
N HIS A 278 -7.54 7.56 6.08
CA HIS A 278 -7.52 9.02 6.13
C HIS A 278 -8.58 9.57 7.07
N SER A 279 -9.78 8.98 7.07
CA SER A 279 -10.86 9.32 8.00
C SER A 279 -10.47 9.04 9.45
N PHE A 280 -9.89 7.86 9.74
CA PHE A 280 -9.31 7.55 11.04
C PHE A 280 -8.34 8.64 11.49
N ALA A 281 -7.34 8.96 10.64
CA ALA A 281 -6.33 9.97 10.96
C ALA A 281 -6.94 11.33 11.27
N SER A 282 -7.89 11.79 10.44
CA SER A 282 -8.54 13.08 10.60
C SER A 282 -9.40 13.13 11.85
N HIS A 283 -10.18 12.08 12.13
CA HIS A 283 -11.09 12.04 13.28
C HIS A 283 -10.35 11.95 14.61
N VAL A 284 -9.29 11.11 14.67
CA VAL A 284 -8.46 11.03 15.87
C VAL A 284 -7.71 12.33 16.10
N LEU A 285 -7.15 12.95 15.04
CA LEU A 285 -6.45 14.24 15.17
C LEU A 285 -7.41 15.37 15.64
N GLN A 286 -8.60 15.46 15.07
CA GLN A 286 -9.59 16.47 15.47
C GLN A 286 -10.01 16.35 16.92
N SER A 287 -10.08 15.13 17.44
CA SER A 287 -10.56 14.88 18.81
C SER A 287 -9.44 14.85 19.84
N SER A 288 -8.24 14.36 19.49
CA SER A 288 -7.10 14.30 20.43
C SER A 288 -6.24 15.55 20.42
N GLN A 289 -6.22 16.28 19.31
CA GLN A 289 -5.28 17.38 19.02
C GLN A 289 -3.80 16.96 19.12
N ASP A 290 -3.53 15.65 19.16
CA ASP A 290 -2.20 15.06 19.28
C ASP A 290 -1.74 14.50 17.93
N LEU A 291 -1.06 15.36 17.16
CA LEU A 291 -0.51 14.99 15.85
C LEU A 291 0.55 13.89 15.99
N ARG A 292 1.31 13.88 17.09
CA ARG A 292 2.38 12.91 17.29
C ARG A 292 1.81 11.51 17.51
N ALA A 293 0.81 11.37 18.40
CA ALA A 293 0.13 10.10 18.61
C ALA A 293 -0.48 9.54 17.31
N VAL A 294 -1.14 10.40 16.52
CA VAL A 294 -1.69 10.00 15.22
C VAL A 294 -0.62 9.55 14.23
N GLN A 295 0.52 10.25 14.16
CA GLN A 295 1.64 9.88 13.30
C GLN A 295 2.25 8.52 13.70
N GLU A 296 2.38 8.27 14.99
CA GLU A 296 2.89 7.01 15.54
C GLU A 296 1.93 5.85 15.22
N MET A 297 0.63 5.99 15.48
CA MET A 297 -0.40 5.00 15.12
C MET A 297 -0.37 4.67 13.62
N LEU A 298 -0.17 5.68 12.78
CA LEU A 298 -0.13 5.51 11.33
C LEU A 298 1.22 4.98 10.81
N GLY A 299 2.31 5.07 11.58
CA GLY A 299 3.65 4.68 11.15
C GLY A 299 4.15 5.54 9.99
N HIS A 300 4.08 6.86 10.11
CA HIS A 300 4.64 7.80 9.16
C HIS A 300 6.14 7.95 9.41
N ALA A 301 6.97 7.58 8.44
CA ALA A 301 8.44 7.51 8.55
C ALA A 301 9.16 8.87 8.54
N SER A 302 8.46 9.99 8.69
CA SER A 302 9.04 11.33 8.61
C SER A 302 8.98 12.05 9.94
N ILE A 303 9.81 11.67 10.86
CA ILE A 303 10.58 12.51 11.77
C ILE A 303 11.66 11.60 12.35
N ALA A 304 12.91 12.03 12.23
CA ALA A 304 14.09 11.32 12.71
C ALA A 304 13.99 11.06 14.21
N SER A 305 13.75 9.82 14.59
CA SER A 305 14.39 9.19 15.74
C SER A 305 13.89 7.75 15.90
N THR A 306 14.85 6.85 16.04
CA THR A 306 14.64 5.48 16.52
C THR A 306 14.24 5.58 17.98
N GLN A 307 12.96 5.76 18.29
CA GLN A 307 12.46 5.58 19.62
C GLN A 307 11.98 4.13 19.76
N ILE A 308 12.60 3.42 20.68
CA ILE A 308 12.13 2.13 21.19
C ILE A 308 10.83 2.46 21.93
N TYR A 309 9.70 1.93 21.44
CA TYR A 309 8.41 2.10 22.10
C TYR A 309 8.47 1.46 23.50
N THR A 310 8.23 2.27 24.51
CA THR A 310 8.08 1.79 25.90
C THR A 310 6.60 1.52 26.17
N SER A 311 6.31 0.73 27.19
CA SER A 311 4.94 0.51 27.67
C SER A 311 4.20 1.81 28.02
N LEU A 312 4.93 2.85 28.41
CA LEU A 312 4.39 4.19 28.68
C LEU A 312 3.88 4.89 27.41
N ASP A 313 4.62 4.79 26.30
CA ASP A 313 4.20 5.38 25.01
C ASP A 313 2.91 4.73 24.52
N PHE A 314 2.75 3.43 24.76
CA PHE A 314 1.56 2.69 24.38
C PHE A 314 0.33 3.09 25.20
N GLN A 315 0.46 3.28 26.53
CA GLN A 315 -0.63 3.77 27.37
C GLN A 315 -1.11 5.16 26.93
N HIS A 316 -0.17 6.02 26.51
CA HIS A 316 -0.51 7.34 25.96
C HIS A 316 -1.30 7.24 24.65
N LEU A 317 -0.90 6.34 23.74
CA LEU A 317 -1.60 6.08 22.48
C LEU A 317 -3.01 5.53 22.71
N ALA A 318 -3.16 4.59 23.65
CA ALA A 318 -4.46 4.03 24.02
C ALA A 318 -5.38 5.09 24.63
N GLN A 319 -4.88 5.94 25.54
CA GLN A 319 -5.63 7.05 26.11
C GLN A 319 -6.04 8.09 25.06
N ALA A 320 -5.14 8.44 24.12
CA ALA A 320 -5.46 9.33 23.03
C ALA A 320 -6.55 8.75 22.11
N TYR A 321 -6.47 7.44 21.84
CA TYR A 321 -7.49 6.72 21.10
C TYR A 321 -8.85 6.72 21.82
N ASP A 322 -8.90 6.32 23.09
CA ASP A 322 -10.12 6.23 23.88
C ASP A 322 -10.83 7.58 24.04
N LYS A 323 -10.05 8.65 24.18
CA LYS A 323 -10.59 10.01 24.27
C LYS A 323 -11.12 10.54 22.93
N ALA A 324 -10.52 10.14 21.84
CA ALA A 324 -10.64 10.80 20.55
C ALA A 324 -11.44 10.02 19.52
N HIS A 325 -11.34 8.69 19.47
CA HIS A 325 -11.94 7.94 18.39
C HIS A 325 -13.45 7.70 18.61
N PRO A 326 -14.33 8.02 17.63
CA PRO A 326 -15.78 7.87 17.78
C PRO A 326 -16.20 6.43 18.14
N ARG A 327 -15.47 5.44 17.65
CA ARG A 327 -15.75 4.03 17.87
C ARG A 327 -15.32 3.54 19.26
N ALA A 328 -14.37 4.20 19.93
CA ALA A 328 -14.02 3.88 21.31
C ALA A 328 -15.10 4.33 22.30
N LYS A 329 -15.85 5.40 21.98
CA LYS A 329 -16.90 5.95 22.82
C LYS A 329 -18.22 5.17 22.74
N ALA A 330 -18.49 4.46 21.65
CA ALA A 330 -19.75 3.74 21.44
C ALA A 330 -19.96 2.50 22.35
N GLY A 331 -18.94 2.07 23.08
CA GLY A 331 -19.00 0.91 23.99
C GLY A 331 -19.19 1.25 25.47
N LYS A 332 -19.38 2.53 25.83
CA LYS A 332 -19.56 3.00 27.22
C LYS A 332 -20.95 3.52 27.53
N ALA A 333 -21.94 3.30 26.65
CA ALA A 333 -23.33 3.65 26.86
C ALA A 333 -24.18 2.41 27.19
#